data_0bde5039787eb754573df74f3de82565
#
_entry.id   0bde5039787eb754573df74f3de82565
#
_cell.length_a   1.000
_cell.length_b   1.000
_cell.length_c   1.000
_cell.angle_alpha   90.00
_cell.angle_beta   90.00
_cell.angle_gamma   90.00
#
_symmetry.space_group_name_H-M   'P 1'
#
loop_
_entity.id
_entity.type
_entity.pdbx_description
1 polymer ?
#
loop_
_entity_poly.entity_id
_entity_poly.type
_entity_poly.pdbx_seq_one_letter_code
_entity_poly.pdbx_strand_id
1 'polypeptide(L)'
;MPTGVPILEYHMVDEVDPEEGWTYNVPPEDFRQQLDYLQQQGYTTITPLEFMKAKKGKLDLPEKPIILSFDDGYENNYTTMLPILEAHNMKAVVYMATNSIGRPNYLTWDELREMQDRGVEIGSHTANHQPLTHLDHEKQLEEIKLSKLLMEWNGIRTVFSFSYPNGEVSPEMPEMLKENEYLTAVTGDAGLNTFDTNPYLLQRTNIPHPRFGLMEFKLRLLKAAVMTKLGIHQH
;
A
#
# COMPACT_ATOMS: atom_id res chain seq x y z
N MET A 1 -19.00 -5.84 -14.02
CA MET A 1 -18.01 -5.78 -12.95
C MET A 1 -17.53 -4.36 -12.80
N PRO A 2 -17.07 -3.90 -11.65
CA PRO A 2 -16.59 -2.54 -11.51
C PRO A 2 -15.36 -2.36 -12.40
N THR A 3 -15.36 -1.29 -13.17
CA THR A 3 -14.29 -0.93 -14.09
C THR A 3 -13.22 -0.14 -13.32
N GLY A 4 -12.42 -0.81 -12.47
CA GLY A 4 -11.36 -0.14 -11.72
C GLY A 4 -10.47 -1.12 -10.95
N VAL A 5 -9.30 -0.67 -10.56
CA VAL A 5 -8.29 -1.41 -9.81
C VAL A 5 -8.49 -1.21 -8.32
N PRO A 6 -8.81 -2.24 -7.53
CA PRO A 6 -8.78 -2.15 -6.08
C PRO A 6 -7.35 -2.11 -5.57
N ILE A 7 -7.12 -1.31 -4.53
CA ILE A 7 -5.88 -1.31 -3.74
C ILE A 7 -6.25 -1.71 -2.32
N LEU A 8 -5.70 -2.81 -1.82
CA LEU A 8 -5.92 -3.28 -0.46
C LEU A 8 -4.86 -2.70 0.47
N GLU A 9 -5.29 -2.19 1.61
CA GLU A 9 -4.43 -1.61 2.62
C GLU A 9 -4.29 -2.56 3.80
N TYR A 10 -3.10 -3.08 3.99
CA TYR A 10 -2.66 -3.89 5.12
C TYR A 10 -1.58 -3.13 5.90
N HIS A 11 -1.23 -3.65 7.08
CA HIS A 11 -0.08 -3.21 7.86
C HIS A 11 0.75 -4.42 8.29
N MET A 12 0.26 -5.22 9.21
CA MET A 12 0.94 -6.40 9.74
C MET A 12 0.31 -7.70 9.28
N VAL A 13 1.13 -8.73 9.09
CA VAL A 13 0.70 -10.13 8.93
C VAL A 13 1.44 -10.94 9.97
N ASP A 14 0.78 -11.17 11.11
CA ASP A 14 1.39 -11.87 12.25
C ASP A 14 0.34 -12.58 13.09
N GLU A 15 0.78 -13.48 13.97
CA GLU A 15 -0.11 -14.05 14.98
C GLU A 15 -0.55 -12.94 15.95
N VAL A 16 -1.84 -12.93 16.26
CA VAL A 16 -2.40 -11.89 17.14
C VAL A 16 -2.26 -12.31 18.58
N ASP A 17 -1.67 -11.48 19.41
CA ASP A 17 -1.93 -11.57 20.84
C ASP A 17 -3.32 -10.98 21.13
N PRO A 18 -4.28 -11.79 21.60
CA PRO A 18 -5.65 -11.32 21.87
C PRO A 18 -5.71 -10.18 22.91
N GLU A 19 -4.69 -10.05 23.76
CA GLU A 19 -4.62 -9.03 24.83
C GLU A 19 -4.13 -7.67 24.30
N GLU A 20 -3.41 -7.64 23.17
CA GLU A 20 -2.85 -6.40 22.60
C GLU A 20 -3.80 -5.63 21.68
N GLY A 21 -4.93 -6.21 21.28
CA GLY A 21 -6.02 -5.51 20.59
C GLY A 21 -5.68 -4.90 19.22
N TRP A 22 -4.79 -5.52 18.47
CA TRP A 22 -4.26 -5.00 17.21
C TRP A 22 -5.30 -4.96 16.08
N THR A 23 -5.83 -3.80 15.83
CA THR A 23 -6.83 -3.57 14.77
C THR A 23 -6.26 -3.76 13.36
N TYR A 24 -4.94 -3.55 13.18
CA TYR A 24 -4.26 -3.55 11.88
C TYR A 24 -3.46 -4.81 11.59
N ASN A 25 -3.61 -5.85 12.41
CA ASN A 25 -2.91 -7.12 12.22
C ASN A 25 -3.83 -8.17 11.61
N VAL A 26 -3.40 -8.81 10.52
CA VAL A 26 -4.11 -9.92 9.87
C VAL A 26 -3.35 -11.21 10.18
N PRO A 27 -4.00 -12.23 10.80
CA PRO A 27 -3.36 -13.51 11.06
C PRO A 27 -2.85 -14.15 9.76
N PRO A 28 -1.69 -14.85 9.77
CA PRO A 28 -1.12 -15.45 8.57
C PRO A 28 -2.06 -16.41 7.84
N GLU A 29 -2.88 -17.15 8.58
CA GLU A 29 -3.84 -18.07 7.99
C GLU A 29 -4.99 -17.33 7.30
N ASP A 30 -5.51 -16.25 7.90
CA ASP A 30 -6.51 -15.41 7.24
C ASP A 30 -5.94 -14.75 6.00
N PHE A 31 -4.68 -14.29 6.05
CA PHE A 31 -4.01 -13.72 4.89
C PHE A 31 -3.87 -14.74 3.75
N ARG A 32 -3.47 -16.00 4.03
CA ARG A 32 -3.44 -17.08 3.02
C ARG A 32 -4.81 -17.30 2.39
N GLN A 33 -5.87 -17.39 3.19
CA GLN A 33 -7.24 -17.58 2.70
C GLN A 33 -7.71 -16.40 1.83
N GLN A 34 -7.30 -15.17 2.16
CA GLN A 34 -7.57 -13.99 1.35
C GLN A 34 -6.87 -14.07 -0.01
N LEU A 35 -5.59 -14.46 -0.05
CA LEU A 35 -4.85 -14.63 -1.31
C LEU A 35 -5.41 -15.77 -2.16
N ASP A 36 -5.72 -16.93 -1.55
CA ASP A 36 -6.39 -18.04 -2.22
C ASP A 36 -7.69 -17.60 -2.88
N TYR A 37 -8.50 -16.82 -2.15
CA TYR A 37 -9.74 -16.27 -2.69
C TYR A 37 -9.49 -15.35 -3.88
N LEU A 38 -8.51 -14.45 -3.80
CA LEU A 38 -8.16 -13.57 -4.92
C LEU A 38 -7.75 -14.37 -6.17
N GLN A 39 -6.93 -15.40 -6.01
CA GLN A 39 -6.55 -16.31 -7.10
C GLN A 39 -7.76 -17.03 -7.69
N GLN A 40 -8.62 -17.59 -6.86
CA GLN A 40 -9.84 -18.29 -7.29
C GLN A 40 -10.79 -17.34 -8.07
N GLN A 41 -10.81 -16.05 -7.73
CA GLN A 41 -11.58 -15.04 -8.45
C GLN A 41 -10.89 -14.52 -9.71
N GLY A 42 -9.67 -14.99 -10.02
CA GLY A 42 -8.90 -14.60 -11.20
C GLY A 42 -8.22 -13.23 -11.07
N TYR A 43 -7.99 -12.72 -9.86
CA TYR A 43 -7.20 -11.53 -9.66
C TYR A 43 -5.71 -11.79 -9.90
N THR A 44 -5.05 -10.82 -10.52
CA THR A 44 -3.60 -10.79 -10.69
C THR A 44 -3.05 -9.54 -10.02
N THR A 45 -2.08 -9.72 -9.14
CA THR A 45 -1.46 -8.59 -8.45
C THR A 45 -0.54 -7.80 -9.36
N ILE A 46 -0.63 -6.49 -9.26
CA ILE A 46 0.26 -5.53 -9.94
C ILE A 46 0.82 -4.55 -8.90
N THR A 47 1.87 -3.83 -9.24
CA THR A 47 2.42 -2.76 -8.41
C THR A 47 1.89 -1.38 -8.82
N PRO A 48 1.99 -0.35 -7.95
CA PRO A 48 1.70 1.03 -8.32
C PRO A 48 2.46 1.51 -9.55
N LEU A 49 3.73 1.12 -9.70
CA LEU A 49 4.52 1.45 -10.89
C LEU A 49 3.96 0.79 -12.15
N GLU A 50 3.51 -0.47 -12.07
CA GLU A 50 2.87 -1.17 -13.20
C GLU A 50 1.55 -0.48 -13.58
N PHE A 51 0.73 -0.08 -12.60
CA PHE A 51 -0.47 0.72 -12.84
C PHE A 51 -0.15 2.02 -13.59
N MET A 52 0.89 2.75 -13.17
CA MET A 52 1.31 4.00 -13.84
C MET A 52 1.91 3.76 -15.23
N LYS A 53 2.62 2.65 -15.45
CA LYS A 53 3.06 2.24 -16.79
C LYS A 53 1.89 1.97 -17.72
N ALA A 54 0.87 1.28 -17.21
CA ALA A 54 -0.35 0.99 -17.99
C ALA A 54 -1.14 2.27 -18.31
N LYS A 55 -1.31 3.17 -17.33
CA LYS A 55 -1.93 4.49 -17.54
C LYS A 55 -1.22 5.28 -18.66
N LYS A 56 0.09 5.10 -18.84
CA LYS A 56 0.90 5.74 -19.89
C LYS A 56 0.96 4.90 -21.19
N GLY A 57 0.19 3.83 -21.31
CA GLY A 57 0.16 2.94 -22.48
C GLY A 57 1.46 2.15 -22.70
N LYS A 58 2.27 1.94 -21.65
CA LYS A 58 3.55 1.22 -21.70
C LYS A 58 3.46 -0.22 -21.20
N LEU A 59 2.31 -0.63 -20.71
CA LEU A 59 2.03 -1.97 -20.18
C LEU A 59 0.54 -2.25 -20.33
N ASP A 60 0.18 -3.48 -20.68
CA ASP A 60 -1.19 -3.95 -20.63
C ASP A 60 -1.47 -4.55 -19.24
N LEU A 61 -2.59 -4.16 -18.62
CA LEU A 61 -3.00 -4.75 -17.35
C LEU A 61 -3.64 -6.12 -17.56
N PRO A 62 -3.50 -7.02 -16.58
CA PRO A 62 -4.27 -8.27 -16.56
C PRO A 62 -5.78 -7.97 -16.52
N GLU A 63 -6.61 -8.97 -16.77
CA GLU A 63 -8.08 -8.81 -16.85
C GLU A 63 -8.68 -8.32 -15.53
N LYS A 64 -8.14 -8.79 -14.38
CA LYS A 64 -8.56 -8.39 -13.04
C LYS A 64 -7.35 -7.98 -12.19
N PRO A 65 -6.84 -6.75 -12.40
CA PRO A 65 -5.71 -6.26 -11.64
C PRO A 65 -6.12 -5.89 -10.21
N ILE A 66 -5.21 -6.11 -9.26
CA ILE A 66 -5.34 -5.69 -7.86
C ILE A 66 -3.96 -5.29 -7.32
N ILE A 67 -3.91 -4.32 -6.41
CA ILE A 67 -2.69 -3.93 -5.69
C ILE A 67 -2.84 -4.34 -4.22
N LEU A 68 -1.81 -5.00 -3.68
CA LEU A 68 -1.67 -5.26 -2.26
C LEU A 68 -0.66 -4.26 -1.68
N SER A 69 -1.07 -3.41 -0.76
CA SER A 69 -0.21 -2.42 -0.12
C SER A 69 -0.10 -2.66 1.38
N PHE A 70 1.10 -2.45 1.92
CA PHE A 70 1.42 -2.62 3.33
C PHE A 70 2.07 -1.35 3.84
N ASP A 71 1.51 -0.74 4.88
CA ASP A 71 2.03 0.50 5.44
C ASP A 71 2.98 0.23 6.62
N ASP A 72 3.76 1.24 7.02
CA ASP A 72 4.69 1.33 8.14
C ASP A 72 6.02 0.58 7.98
N GLY A 73 6.04 -0.57 7.30
CA GLY A 73 7.24 -1.38 7.12
C GLY A 73 7.63 -2.20 8.35
N TYR A 74 6.68 -2.94 8.91
CA TYR A 74 6.91 -3.88 10.00
C TYR A 74 7.77 -5.08 9.57
N GLU A 75 8.58 -5.63 10.47
CA GLU A 75 9.45 -6.79 10.23
C GLU A 75 8.69 -8.01 9.71
N ASN A 76 7.43 -8.21 10.14
CA ASN A 76 6.59 -9.31 9.67
C ASN A 76 6.17 -9.20 8.20
N ASN A 77 6.38 -8.05 7.56
CA ASN A 77 6.27 -7.95 6.10
C ASN A 77 7.38 -8.74 5.38
N TYR A 78 8.55 -8.91 6.00
CA TYR A 78 9.62 -9.75 5.48
C TYR A 78 9.49 -11.20 5.98
N THR A 79 9.34 -11.39 7.28
CA THR A 79 9.41 -12.72 7.89
C THR A 79 8.18 -13.59 7.64
N THR A 80 7.00 -12.98 7.47
CA THR A 80 5.70 -13.68 7.36
C THR A 80 5.00 -13.40 6.03
N MET A 81 4.75 -12.13 5.70
CA MET A 81 3.99 -11.74 4.51
C MET A 81 4.68 -12.17 3.21
N LEU A 82 5.98 -11.89 3.07
CA LEU A 82 6.73 -12.13 1.84
C LEU A 82 6.74 -13.62 1.43
N PRO A 83 7.04 -14.60 2.31
CA PRO A 83 6.96 -16.02 1.95
C PRO A 83 5.55 -16.45 1.51
N ILE A 84 4.51 -15.88 2.10
CA ILE A 84 3.12 -16.18 1.72
C ILE A 84 2.81 -15.62 0.32
N LEU A 85 3.23 -14.39 0.03
CA LEU A 85 3.07 -13.79 -1.30
C LEU A 85 3.77 -14.62 -2.39
N GLU A 86 5.01 -15.05 -2.12
CA GLU A 86 5.78 -15.88 -3.06
C GLU A 86 5.12 -17.23 -3.34
N ALA A 87 4.61 -17.88 -2.29
CA ALA A 87 3.89 -19.14 -2.44
C ALA A 87 2.64 -18.99 -3.34
N HIS A 88 2.06 -17.80 -3.41
CA HIS A 88 0.93 -17.46 -4.28
C HIS A 88 1.35 -16.80 -5.60
N ASN A 89 2.64 -16.60 -5.83
CA ASN A 89 3.16 -15.90 -7.01
C ASN A 89 2.55 -14.48 -7.17
N MET A 90 2.39 -13.79 -6.05
CA MET A 90 1.77 -12.46 -5.97
C MET A 90 2.80 -11.38 -5.67
N LYS A 91 2.50 -10.15 -6.08
CA LYS A 91 3.29 -8.94 -5.84
C LYS A 91 2.63 -8.05 -4.81
N ALA A 92 3.43 -7.16 -4.19
CA ALA A 92 2.94 -6.14 -3.27
C ALA A 92 3.78 -4.85 -3.37
N VAL A 93 3.33 -3.81 -2.67
CA VAL A 93 4.11 -2.62 -2.32
C VAL A 93 4.16 -2.49 -0.80
N VAL A 94 5.34 -2.13 -0.27
CA VAL A 94 5.51 -1.74 1.14
C VAL A 94 5.85 -0.25 1.19
N TYR A 95 5.05 0.52 1.92
CA TYR A 95 5.28 1.94 2.17
C TYR A 95 6.01 2.12 3.50
N MET A 96 7.26 2.54 3.42
CA MET A 96 8.18 2.58 4.56
C MET A 96 8.30 3.96 5.19
N ALA A 97 8.08 4.03 6.51
CA ALA A 97 8.46 5.19 7.32
C ALA A 97 9.97 5.12 7.60
N THR A 98 10.78 5.96 6.94
CA THR A 98 12.24 5.73 6.86
C THR A 98 12.97 5.82 8.18
N ASN A 99 12.50 6.62 9.15
CA ASN A 99 13.11 6.71 10.47
C ASN A 99 12.79 5.51 11.38
N SER A 100 11.91 4.61 10.95
CA SER A 100 11.65 3.34 11.62
C SER A 100 12.58 2.21 11.16
N ILE A 101 13.29 2.37 10.04
CA ILE A 101 14.17 1.34 9.47
C ILE A 101 15.25 0.94 10.48
N GLY A 102 15.38 -0.36 10.74
CA GLY A 102 16.35 -0.91 11.70
C GLY A 102 15.98 -0.77 13.17
N ARG A 103 14.80 -0.20 13.50
CA ARG A 103 14.27 -0.25 14.86
C ARG A 103 13.68 -1.64 15.16
N PRO A 104 13.56 -2.04 16.42
CA PRO A 104 12.90 -3.29 16.79
C PRO A 104 11.51 -3.40 16.14
N ASN A 105 11.18 -4.56 15.60
CA ASN A 105 9.92 -4.88 14.91
C ASN A 105 9.69 -4.17 13.56
N TYR A 106 10.71 -3.48 13.02
CA TYR A 106 10.66 -2.85 11.70
C TYR A 106 11.71 -3.44 10.77
N LEU A 107 11.44 -3.33 9.46
CA LEU A 107 12.34 -3.76 8.41
C LEU A 107 13.72 -3.09 8.50
N THR A 108 14.75 -3.85 8.19
CA THR A 108 16.12 -3.36 8.02
C THR A 108 16.39 -2.96 6.57
N TRP A 109 17.49 -2.23 6.33
CA TRP A 109 17.92 -1.88 4.97
C TRP A 109 18.24 -3.11 4.10
N ASP A 110 18.79 -4.16 4.70
CA ASP A 110 19.11 -5.39 3.99
C ASP A 110 17.84 -6.12 3.56
N GLU A 111 16.86 -6.24 4.44
CA GLU A 111 15.55 -6.84 4.14
C GLU A 111 14.80 -6.05 3.06
N LEU A 112 14.77 -4.73 3.13
CA LEU A 112 14.16 -3.90 2.09
C LEU A 112 14.79 -4.12 0.71
N ARG A 113 16.15 -4.22 0.64
CA ARG A 113 16.84 -4.52 -0.61
C ARG A 113 16.51 -5.91 -1.13
N GLU A 114 16.48 -6.91 -0.26
CA GLU A 114 16.11 -8.27 -0.63
C GLU A 114 14.65 -8.36 -1.10
N MET A 115 13.71 -7.73 -0.39
CA MET A 115 12.30 -7.66 -0.79
C MET A 115 12.14 -7.06 -2.19
N GLN A 116 12.86 -5.97 -2.47
CA GLN A 116 12.88 -5.33 -3.78
C GLN A 116 13.40 -6.28 -4.89
N ASP A 117 14.44 -7.06 -4.61
CA ASP A 117 14.99 -8.05 -5.55
C ASP A 117 14.04 -9.23 -5.76
N ARG A 118 13.19 -9.50 -4.78
CA ARG A 118 12.11 -10.51 -4.81
C ARG A 118 10.78 -9.98 -5.35
N GLY A 119 10.76 -8.77 -5.92
CA GLY A 119 9.63 -8.22 -6.66
C GLY A 119 8.63 -7.40 -5.85
N VAL A 120 8.93 -7.06 -4.59
CA VAL A 120 8.13 -6.11 -3.81
C VAL A 120 8.54 -4.69 -4.18
N GLU A 121 7.58 -3.83 -4.52
CA GLU A 121 7.83 -2.39 -4.68
C GLU A 121 8.01 -1.74 -3.29
N ILE A 122 9.02 -0.88 -3.15
CA ILE A 122 9.22 -0.10 -1.92
C ILE A 122 8.83 1.34 -2.20
N GLY A 123 7.84 1.83 -1.47
CA GLY A 123 7.36 3.21 -1.53
C GLY A 123 7.64 3.96 -0.23
N SER A 124 7.35 5.26 -0.23
CA SER A 124 7.55 6.13 0.93
C SER A 124 6.27 6.26 1.77
N HIS A 125 6.45 6.28 3.08
CA HIS A 125 5.42 6.64 4.07
C HIS A 125 5.90 7.79 4.97
N THR A 126 6.56 8.80 4.37
CA THR A 126 7.28 9.91 5.02
C THR A 126 8.53 9.46 5.79
N ALA A 127 9.24 10.41 6.37
CA ALA A 127 10.39 10.09 7.22
C ALA A 127 9.95 9.66 8.63
N ASN A 128 9.03 10.38 9.26
CA ASN A 128 8.67 10.22 10.67
C ASN A 128 7.25 9.67 10.91
N HIS A 129 6.50 9.30 9.85
CA HIS A 129 5.12 8.86 9.96
C HIS A 129 4.19 9.88 10.64
N GLN A 130 4.44 11.17 10.45
CA GLN A 130 3.54 12.23 10.94
C GLN A 130 2.52 12.59 9.87
N PRO A 131 1.22 12.76 10.23
CA PRO A 131 0.23 13.30 9.30
C PRO A 131 0.70 14.64 8.75
N LEU A 132 0.89 14.71 7.43
CA LEU A 132 1.43 15.91 6.78
C LEU A 132 0.50 17.12 6.96
N THR A 133 -0.80 16.90 7.11
CA THR A 133 -1.81 17.94 7.39
C THR A 133 -1.56 18.71 8.69
N HIS A 134 -0.79 18.13 9.62
CA HIS A 134 -0.44 18.76 10.90
C HIS A 134 0.88 19.52 10.87
N LEU A 135 1.58 19.52 9.73
CA LEU A 135 2.89 20.15 9.55
C LEU A 135 2.77 21.42 8.71
N ASP A 136 3.69 22.37 8.95
CA ASP A 136 3.88 23.49 8.05
C ASP A 136 4.50 23.03 6.71
N HIS A 137 4.40 23.87 5.69
CA HIS A 137 4.83 23.54 4.33
C HIS A 137 6.31 23.11 4.24
N GLU A 138 7.20 23.74 5.00
CA GLU A 138 8.63 23.42 4.99
C GLU A 138 8.89 22.00 5.54
N LYS A 139 8.24 21.65 6.63
CA LYS A 139 8.32 20.30 7.22
C LYS A 139 7.63 19.24 6.36
N GLN A 140 6.50 19.56 5.73
CA GLN A 140 5.87 18.64 4.76
C GLN A 140 6.87 18.28 3.66
N LEU A 141 7.54 19.28 3.11
CA LEU A 141 8.52 19.11 2.04
C LEU A 141 9.76 18.32 2.51
N GLU A 142 10.22 18.59 3.74
CA GLU A 142 11.30 17.84 4.37
C GLU A 142 10.95 16.35 4.52
N GLU A 143 9.77 16.02 5.07
CA GLU A 143 9.28 14.66 5.23
C GLU A 143 9.21 13.88 3.91
N ILE A 144 8.71 14.53 2.85
CA ILE A 144 8.58 13.96 1.51
C ILE A 144 9.96 13.72 0.88
N LYS A 145 10.85 14.72 0.93
CA LYS A 145 12.18 14.65 0.31
C LYS A 145 13.12 13.71 1.04
N LEU A 146 13.18 13.83 2.37
CA LEU A 146 14.12 13.08 3.18
C LEU A 146 13.85 11.57 3.08
N SER A 147 12.59 11.16 3.13
CA SER A 147 12.23 9.75 3.01
C SER A 147 12.70 9.15 1.68
N LYS A 148 12.45 9.82 0.56
CA LYS A 148 12.89 9.37 -0.77
C LYS A 148 14.40 9.32 -0.88
N LEU A 149 15.08 10.40 -0.50
CA LEU A 149 16.55 10.50 -0.58
C LEU A 149 17.25 9.43 0.26
N LEU A 150 16.78 9.19 1.50
CA LEU A 150 17.34 8.17 2.37
C LEU A 150 17.20 6.77 1.78
N MET A 151 16.04 6.44 1.23
CA MET A 151 15.82 5.14 0.61
C MET A 151 16.70 4.94 -0.63
N GLU A 152 16.72 5.90 -1.55
CA GLU A 152 17.52 5.82 -2.77
C GLU A 152 19.02 5.80 -2.47
N TRP A 153 19.48 6.58 -1.50
CA TRP A 153 20.88 6.56 -1.03
C TRP A 153 21.30 5.20 -0.45
N ASN A 154 20.39 4.51 0.21
CA ASN A 154 20.64 3.18 0.78
C ASN A 154 20.36 2.02 -0.18
N GLY A 155 20.24 2.29 -1.47
CA GLY A 155 20.16 1.27 -2.52
C GLY A 155 18.77 0.76 -2.83
N ILE A 156 17.72 1.41 -2.31
CA ILE A 156 16.38 1.18 -2.82
C ILE A 156 16.30 1.83 -4.21
N ARG A 157 15.83 1.05 -5.20
CA ARG A 157 15.62 1.57 -6.56
C ARG A 157 14.65 2.73 -6.48
N THR A 158 14.65 3.59 -7.48
CA THR A 158 13.87 4.84 -7.45
C THR A 158 12.49 4.69 -6.82
N VAL A 159 12.23 5.46 -5.77
CA VAL A 159 10.99 5.43 -4.99
C VAL A 159 9.93 6.24 -5.74
N PHE A 160 8.96 5.54 -6.34
CA PHE A 160 7.96 6.16 -7.23
C PHE A 160 6.60 6.38 -6.57
N SER A 161 6.30 5.64 -5.50
CA SER A 161 4.99 5.64 -4.86
C SER A 161 5.06 6.13 -3.42
N PHE A 162 3.96 6.70 -2.95
CA PHE A 162 3.82 7.32 -1.64
C PHE A 162 2.53 6.87 -0.96
N SER A 163 2.53 6.73 0.35
CA SER A 163 1.32 6.60 1.18
C SER A 163 1.24 7.78 2.15
N TYR A 164 0.10 8.47 2.16
CA TYR A 164 -0.11 9.54 3.13
C TYR A 164 -0.34 8.94 4.52
N PRO A 165 0.42 9.37 5.57
CA PRO A 165 0.16 8.94 6.94
C PRO A 165 -1.29 9.23 7.37
N ASN A 166 -1.94 8.26 7.98
CA ASN A 166 -3.37 8.25 8.32
C ASN A 166 -4.32 8.41 7.11
N GLY A 167 -3.80 8.36 5.89
CA GLY A 167 -4.58 8.61 4.68
C GLY A 167 -4.96 10.08 4.45
N GLU A 168 -4.50 11.01 5.30
CA GLU A 168 -4.86 12.42 5.27
C GLU A 168 -4.10 13.20 4.20
N VAL A 169 -4.83 14.00 3.42
CA VAL A 169 -4.27 14.77 2.32
C VAL A 169 -4.85 16.18 2.28
N SER A 170 -4.01 17.18 2.03
CA SER A 170 -4.44 18.55 1.72
C SER A 170 -4.31 18.85 0.22
N PRO A 171 -5.03 19.86 -0.31
CA PRO A 171 -5.11 20.12 -1.76
C PRO A 171 -3.76 20.36 -2.44
N GLU A 172 -2.76 20.88 -1.73
CA GLU A 172 -1.43 21.18 -2.25
C GLU A 172 -0.49 19.96 -2.34
N MET A 173 -0.73 18.90 -1.55
CA MET A 173 0.17 17.73 -1.46
C MET A 173 0.36 16.99 -2.79
N PRO A 174 -0.66 16.80 -3.65
CA PRO A 174 -0.46 16.19 -4.96
C PRO A 174 0.60 16.87 -5.81
N GLU A 175 0.64 18.21 -5.82
CA GLU A 175 1.65 18.94 -6.59
C GLU A 175 3.02 18.85 -5.91
N MET A 176 3.10 18.90 -4.57
CA MET A 176 4.36 18.69 -3.83
C MET A 176 4.98 17.33 -4.14
N LEU A 177 4.19 16.26 -4.18
CA LEU A 177 4.69 14.92 -4.53
C LEU A 177 5.17 14.86 -5.98
N LYS A 178 4.43 15.47 -6.89
CA LYS A 178 4.80 15.53 -8.31
C LYS A 178 6.11 16.29 -8.53
N GLU A 179 6.30 17.44 -7.88
CA GLU A 179 7.54 18.22 -7.92
C GLU A 179 8.74 17.46 -7.32
N ASN A 180 8.47 16.50 -6.42
CA ASN A 180 9.50 15.63 -5.84
C ASN A 180 9.59 14.26 -6.54
N GLU A 181 9.13 14.19 -7.79
CA GLU A 181 9.30 13.03 -8.69
C GLU A 181 8.63 11.74 -8.22
N TYR A 182 7.61 11.82 -7.36
CA TYR A 182 6.71 10.71 -7.15
C TYR A 182 5.75 10.58 -8.34
N LEU A 183 5.33 9.39 -8.65
CA LEU A 183 4.40 9.12 -9.75
C LEU A 183 2.98 8.87 -9.28
N THR A 184 2.83 8.43 -8.02
CA THR A 184 1.53 8.05 -7.48
C THR A 184 1.53 8.13 -5.96
N ALA A 185 0.35 8.35 -5.38
CA ALA A 185 0.15 8.28 -3.94
C ALA A 185 -1.22 7.71 -3.60
N VAL A 186 -1.29 7.03 -2.43
CA VAL A 186 -2.50 6.39 -1.90
C VAL A 186 -3.00 7.14 -0.67
N THR A 187 -4.33 7.28 -0.57
CA THR A 187 -5.05 7.92 0.54
C THR A 187 -5.76 6.88 1.42
N GLY A 188 -6.47 7.33 2.46
CA GLY A 188 -7.39 6.52 3.26
C GLY A 188 -8.79 6.37 2.66
N ASP A 189 -9.10 7.09 1.57
CA ASP A 189 -10.42 7.05 0.94
C ASP A 189 -10.73 5.68 0.34
N ALA A 190 -11.97 5.22 0.52
CA ALA A 190 -12.40 3.94 0.00
C ALA A 190 -12.93 4.03 -1.44
N GLY A 191 -12.47 3.13 -2.32
CA GLY A 191 -12.97 3.04 -3.69
C GLY A 191 -12.09 2.23 -4.62
N LEU A 192 -12.43 2.29 -5.92
CA LEU A 192 -11.66 1.68 -7.00
C LEU A 192 -11.01 2.77 -7.85
N ASN A 193 -9.85 2.46 -8.41
CA ASN A 193 -9.06 3.39 -9.19
C ASN A 193 -9.15 3.08 -10.68
N THR A 194 -9.37 4.11 -11.49
CA THR A 194 -9.33 4.05 -12.95
C THR A 194 -8.17 4.89 -13.48
N PHE A 195 -7.94 4.85 -14.78
CA PHE A 195 -6.93 5.73 -15.38
C PHE A 195 -7.30 7.22 -15.32
N ASP A 196 -8.58 7.56 -15.03
CA ASP A 196 -9.03 8.93 -14.82
C ASP A 196 -8.85 9.41 -13.38
N THR A 197 -8.63 8.49 -12.42
CA THR A 197 -8.32 8.84 -11.04
C THR A 197 -7.03 9.65 -10.97
N ASN A 198 -7.02 10.71 -10.15
CA ASN A 198 -5.79 11.46 -9.89
C ASN A 198 -4.73 10.51 -9.30
N PRO A 199 -3.56 10.33 -9.92
CA PRO A 199 -2.56 9.37 -9.47
C PRO A 199 -2.00 9.65 -8.07
N TYR A 200 -2.15 10.85 -7.56
CA TYR A 200 -1.74 11.22 -6.20
C TYR A 200 -2.87 11.14 -5.17
N LEU A 201 -4.04 10.63 -5.55
CA LEU A 201 -5.23 10.47 -4.70
C LEU A 201 -5.88 9.10 -4.94
N LEU A 202 -5.06 8.04 -5.03
CA LEU A 202 -5.58 6.70 -5.23
C LEU A 202 -6.25 6.19 -3.97
N GLN A 203 -7.43 5.61 -4.16
CA GLN A 203 -8.30 5.11 -3.09
C GLN A 203 -7.89 3.70 -2.69
N ARG A 204 -8.05 3.35 -1.39
CA ARG A 204 -7.73 2.04 -0.85
C ARG A 204 -8.92 1.41 -0.11
N THR A 205 -8.85 0.11 0.06
CA THR A 205 -9.74 -0.65 0.93
C THR A 205 -8.94 -1.17 2.12
N ASN A 206 -9.18 -0.62 3.29
CA ASN A 206 -8.54 -1.06 4.53
C ASN A 206 -8.96 -2.50 4.88
N ILE A 207 -7.97 -3.33 5.20
CA ILE A 207 -8.12 -4.72 5.64
C ILE A 207 -7.63 -4.84 7.09
N PRO A 208 -8.51 -4.62 8.08
CA PRO A 208 -8.17 -4.75 9.48
C PRO A 208 -8.15 -6.22 9.91
N HIS A 209 -7.86 -6.45 11.19
CA HIS A 209 -8.07 -7.75 11.82
C HIS A 209 -9.47 -8.30 11.53
N PRO A 210 -9.61 -9.49 10.92
CA PRO A 210 -10.91 -10.00 10.50
C PRO A 210 -11.71 -10.49 11.71
N ARG A 211 -12.87 -9.89 11.93
CA ARG A 211 -13.83 -10.33 12.97
C ARG A 211 -14.68 -11.52 12.50
N PHE A 212 -14.90 -11.61 11.20
CA PHE A 212 -15.73 -12.63 10.54
C PHE A 212 -14.95 -13.37 9.45
N GLY A 213 -13.62 -13.46 9.59
CA GLY A 213 -12.72 -14.17 8.68
C GLY A 213 -12.90 -13.72 7.22
N LEU A 214 -12.79 -14.67 6.31
CA LEU A 214 -12.86 -14.43 4.86
C LEU A 214 -14.17 -13.75 4.40
N MET A 215 -15.28 -13.89 5.13
CA MET A 215 -16.54 -13.24 4.78
C MET A 215 -16.42 -11.72 4.82
N GLU A 216 -15.79 -11.17 5.85
CA GLU A 216 -15.57 -9.74 5.97
C GLU A 216 -14.71 -9.21 4.82
N PHE A 217 -13.64 -9.91 4.47
CA PHE A 217 -12.79 -9.57 3.33
C PHE A 217 -13.59 -9.46 2.02
N LYS A 218 -14.43 -10.46 1.72
CA LYS A 218 -15.31 -10.45 0.54
C LYS A 218 -16.25 -9.25 0.53
N LEU A 219 -16.84 -8.93 1.68
CA LEU A 219 -17.75 -7.78 1.82
C LEU A 219 -17.02 -6.44 1.63
N ARG A 220 -15.79 -6.30 2.09
CA ARG A 220 -14.98 -5.09 1.89
C ARG A 220 -14.65 -4.88 0.42
N LEU A 221 -14.23 -5.91 -0.30
CA LEU A 221 -14.01 -5.85 -1.75
C LEU A 221 -15.29 -5.46 -2.51
N LEU A 222 -16.43 -6.04 -2.14
CA LEU A 222 -17.72 -5.72 -2.74
C LEU A 222 -18.13 -4.27 -2.43
N LYS A 223 -17.94 -3.83 -1.18
CA LYS A 223 -18.28 -2.46 -0.75
C LYS A 223 -17.50 -1.43 -1.57
N ALA A 224 -16.20 -1.59 -1.75
CA ALA A 224 -15.38 -0.69 -2.57
C ALA A 224 -15.94 -0.55 -3.99
N ALA A 225 -16.31 -1.66 -4.61
CA ALA A 225 -16.91 -1.68 -5.93
C ALA A 225 -18.26 -0.95 -6.00
N VAL A 226 -19.11 -1.14 -4.99
CA VAL A 226 -20.46 -0.51 -4.93
C VAL A 226 -20.31 0.99 -4.66
N MET A 227 -19.45 1.40 -3.74
CA MET A 227 -19.21 2.81 -3.41
C MET A 227 -18.72 3.60 -4.61
N THR A 228 -17.73 3.09 -5.33
CA THR A 228 -17.26 3.70 -6.57
C THR A 228 -18.40 3.87 -7.58
N LYS A 229 -19.25 2.87 -7.72
CA LYS A 229 -20.39 2.92 -8.66
C LYS A 229 -21.45 3.95 -8.27
N LEU A 230 -21.57 4.25 -6.98
CA LEU A 230 -22.51 5.24 -6.44
C LEU A 230 -21.89 6.64 -6.31
N GLY A 231 -20.59 6.81 -6.59
CA GLY A 231 -19.87 8.07 -6.41
C GLY A 231 -19.74 8.48 -4.94
N ILE A 232 -19.78 7.52 -4.00
CA ILE A 232 -19.67 7.76 -2.57
C ILE A 232 -18.21 7.58 -2.16
N HIS A 233 -17.59 8.65 -1.71
CA HIS A 233 -16.25 8.63 -1.12
C HIS A 233 -16.41 8.77 0.40
N GLN A 234 -15.90 7.81 1.17
CA GLN A 234 -15.86 7.87 2.64
C GLN A 234 -14.40 7.87 3.08
N HIS A 235 -14.07 8.83 3.92
CA HIS A 235 -12.84 8.84 4.72
C HIS A 235 -12.89 7.81 5.85
#